data_5f3708666077b8bcc6aba3f49b8616f7
#
_entry.id   5f3708666077b8bcc6aba3f49b8616f7
#
_cell.length_a   1.000
_cell.length_b   1.000
_cell.length_c   1.000
_cell.angle_alpha   90.00
_cell.angle_beta   90.00
_cell.angle_gamma   90.00
#
_symmetry.space_group_name_H-M   'P 1'
#
loop_
_entity.id
_entity.type
_entity.pdbx_description
1 polymer ?
#
loop_
_entity_poly.entity_id
_entity_poly.type
_entity_poly.pdbx_seq_one_letter_code
_entity_poly.pdbx_strand_id
1 'polypeptide(L)'
;MPAHAIAAKPSDRFVNTEPVEPMTRSRSDAAEAAAQVPGAAGVLLEALRWRGSTARQIGLPAKLWCADFMNFVLRRAGGKGTQSRAARSFLDYGKKLDGPRVGAIAIFYRKGLNSGHVGVVRGTDGQGNPIVVSGNHGHTVMQATYPKSKVLAYVMPPNYVLEEMAAAARAAALKN
;
A
#
# COMPACT_ATOMS: atom_id res chain seq x y z
N MET A 1 -20.89 8.74 51.05
CA MET A 1 -21.00 7.89 49.89
C MET A 1 -20.29 8.59 48.75
N PRO A 2 -19.04 8.25 48.34
CA PRO A 2 -18.38 8.86 47.20
C PRO A 2 -18.78 8.16 45.90
N ALA A 3 -19.16 8.93 44.90
CA ALA A 3 -19.53 8.48 43.55
C ALA A 3 -18.29 7.96 42.82
N HIS A 4 -18.39 6.74 42.26
CA HIS A 4 -17.37 6.16 41.42
C HIS A 4 -17.41 6.85 40.03
N ALA A 5 -16.31 7.54 39.70
CA ALA A 5 -16.06 8.03 38.37
C ALA A 5 -15.64 6.85 37.47
N ILE A 6 -16.46 6.54 36.48
CA ILE A 6 -16.13 5.57 35.43
C ILE A 6 -15.15 6.25 34.47
N ALA A 7 -13.89 5.80 34.47
CA ALA A 7 -12.91 6.22 33.51
C ALA A 7 -13.31 5.77 32.09
N ALA A 8 -13.53 6.72 31.20
CA ALA A 8 -13.77 6.47 29.79
C ALA A 8 -12.48 5.93 29.15
N LYS A 9 -12.59 4.81 28.39
CA LYS A 9 -11.53 4.27 27.55
C LYS A 9 -11.14 5.33 26.50
N PRO A 10 -9.84 5.52 26.22
CA PRO A 10 -9.42 6.36 25.11
C PRO A 10 -9.91 5.73 23.79
N SER A 11 -10.78 6.43 23.10
CA SER A 11 -11.19 6.10 21.74
C SER A 11 -9.97 6.25 20.82
N ASP A 12 -9.69 5.23 20.01
CA ASP A 12 -8.72 5.28 18.91
C ASP A 12 -9.11 6.39 17.92
N ARG A 13 -8.72 7.61 18.23
CA ARG A 13 -8.81 8.74 17.29
C ARG A 13 -7.71 8.58 16.26
N PHE A 14 -8.09 8.07 15.09
CA PHE A 14 -7.28 8.25 13.89
C PHE A 14 -7.13 9.74 13.64
N VAL A 15 -5.94 10.26 13.86
CA VAL A 15 -5.62 11.66 13.55
C VAL A 15 -5.56 11.80 12.05
N ASN A 16 -6.63 12.35 11.48
CA ASN A 16 -6.70 12.74 10.08
C ASN A 16 -5.99 14.10 9.96
N THR A 17 -4.71 14.10 9.62
CA THR A 17 -3.94 15.31 9.40
C THR A 17 -3.91 15.64 7.91
N GLU A 18 -4.54 16.75 7.58
CA GLU A 18 -4.49 17.57 6.38
C GLU A 18 -5.71 17.48 5.45
N PRO A 19 -6.38 18.62 5.17
CA PRO A 19 -7.36 18.74 4.12
C PRO A 19 -6.66 18.63 2.75
N VAL A 20 -7.07 17.66 1.95
CA VAL A 20 -6.57 17.46 0.59
C VAL A 20 -7.33 18.40 -0.33
N GLU A 21 -6.67 19.46 -0.79
CA GLU A 21 -7.15 20.27 -1.91
C GLU A 21 -7.43 19.37 -3.13
N PRO A 22 -8.52 19.59 -3.87
CA PRO A 22 -8.82 18.79 -5.06
C PRO A 22 -7.80 19.11 -6.15
N MET A 23 -6.91 18.14 -6.45
CA MET A 23 -6.01 18.22 -7.58
C MET A 23 -6.81 18.15 -8.89
N THR A 24 -7.02 19.29 -9.53
CA THR A 24 -7.66 19.45 -10.84
C THR A 24 -6.76 19.16 -12.03
N ARG A 25 -5.70 18.36 -11.86
CA ARG A 25 -4.93 17.87 -13.01
C ARG A 25 -5.70 16.72 -13.68
N SER A 26 -5.80 16.81 -15.00
CA SER A 26 -6.44 15.77 -15.82
C SER A 26 -5.91 14.38 -15.43
N ARG A 27 -6.84 13.43 -15.22
CA ARG A 27 -6.50 12.04 -14.86
C ARG A 27 -5.62 11.36 -15.94
N SER A 28 -5.67 11.85 -17.17
CA SER A 28 -4.83 11.41 -18.30
C SER A 28 -3.36 11.80 -18.14
N ASP A 29 -3.07 13.07 -17.81
CA ASP A 29 -1.69 13.58 -17.70
C ASP A 29 -0.96 12.94 -16.50
N ALA A 30 -1.72 12.69 -15.44
CA ALA A 30 -1.20 12.00 -14.27
C ALA A 30 -0.98 10.50 -14.51
N ALA A 31 -1.77 9.85 -15.40
CA ALA A 31 -1.57 8.45 -15.79
C ALA A 31 -0.30 8.27 -16.63
N GLU A 32 -0.04 9.21 -17.54
CA GLU A 32 1.13 9.18 -18.41
C GLU A 32 2.44 9.43 -17.64
N ALA A 33 2.41 10.37 -16.67
CA ALA A 33 3.58 10.64 -15.80
C ALA A 33 3.94 9.48 -14.88
N ALA A 34 2.98 8.62 -14.44
CA ALA A 34 3.31 7.46 -13.59
C ALA A 34 3.80 6.25 -14.38
N ALA A 35 3.39 6.13 -15.64
CA ALA A 35 3.94 5.11 -16.55
C ALA A 35 5.43 5.35 -16.83
N GLN A 36 5.94 6.55 -16.56
CA GLN A 36 7.33 6.97 -16.78
C GLN A 36 8.20 6.91 -15.51
N VAL A 37 7.63 6.61 -14.32
CA VAL A 37 8.41 6.41 -13.10
C VAL A 37 8.62 4.92 -12.90
N PRO A 38 9.81 4.39 -13.24
CA PRO A 38 10.10 2.97 -13.09
C PRO A 38 10.09 2.57 -11.61
N GLY A 39 9.68 1.36 -11.32
CA GLY A 39 9.99 0.74 -10.07
C GLY A 39 8.98 0.90 -8.93
N ALA A 40 9.45 0.62 -7.73
CA ALA A 40 8.69 0.65 -6.48
C ALA A 40 7.96 1.99 -6.26
N ALA A 41 8.57 3.09 -6.68
CA ALA A 41 7.94 4.41 -6.66
C ALA A 41 6.70 4.49 -7.55
N GLY A 42 6.67 3.82 -8.69
CA GLY A 42 5.53 3.80 -9.61
C GLY A 42 4.27 3.19 -9.00
N VAL A 43 4.40 2.06 -8.27
CA VAL A 43 3.27 1.43 -7.58
C VAL A 43 2.73 2.32 -6.47
N LEU A 44 3.62 2.92 -5.67
CA LEU A 44 3.20 3.82 -4.61
C LEU A 44 2.49 5.07 -5.17
N LEU A 45 3.06 5.70 -6.19
CA LEU A 45 2.48 6.87 -6.83
C LEU A 45 1.11 6.55 -7.43
N GLU A 46 0.97 5.40 -8.09
CA GLU A 46 -0.30 4.96 -8.62
C GLU A 46 -1.33 4.74 -7.50
N ALA A 47 -0.95 4.10 -6.39
CA ALA A 47 -1.84 3.91 -5.26
C ALA A 47 -2.30 5.25 -4.64
N LEU A 48 -1.38 6.22 -4.51
CA LEU A 48 -1.66 7.53 -3.95
C LEU A 48 -2.66 8.35 -4.78
N ARG A 49 -2.71 8.17 -6.10
CA ARG A 49 -3.67 8.82 -7.00
C ARG A 49 -5.12 8.50 -6.68
N TRP A 50 -5.34 7.32 -6.13
CA TRP A 50 -6.68 6.82 -5.82
C TRP A 50 -7.11 7.08 -4.38
N ARG A 51 -6.30 7.80 -3.59
CA ARG A 51 -6.69 8.14 -2.20
C ARG A 51 -8.06 8.83 -2.17
N GLY A 52 -8.87 8.39 -1.21
CA GLY A 52 -10.25 8.86 -1.05
C GLY A 52 -11.27 8.19 -1.98
N SER A 53 -10.83 7.48 -3.02
CA SER A 53 -11.75 6.80 -3.94
C SER A 53 -12.38 5.56 -3.32
N THR A 54 -13.65 5.33 -3.63
CA THR A 54 -14.38 4.11 -3.31
C THR A 54 -14.14 3.02 -4.37
N ALA A 55 -14.44 1.76 -4.05
CA ALA A 55 -14.38 0.66 -5.01
C ALA A 55 -15.16 0.94 -6.30
N ARG A 56 -16.37 1.52 -6.17
CA ARG A 56 -17.23 1.86 -7.31
C ARG A 56 -16.57 2.88 -8.24
N GLN A 57 -15.92 3.91 -7.70
CA GLN A 57 -15.24 4.93 -8.52
C GLN A 57 -14.04 4.38 -9.27
N ILE A 58 -13.43 3.30 -8.75
CA ILE A 58 -12.28 2.60 -9.38
C ILE A 58 -12.75 1.51 -10.34
N GLY A 59 -14.03 1.10 -10.28
CA GLY A 59 -14.56 -0.05 -11.03
C GLY A 59 -14.23 -1.41 -10.41
N LEU A 60 -14.06 -1.45 -9.08
CA LEU A 60 -13.73 -2.67 -8.33
C LEU A 60 -14.95 -3.22 -7.57
N PRO A 61 -14.97 -4.54 -7.25
CA PRO A 61 -16.01 -5.13 -6.41
C PRO A 61 -16.08 -4.47 -5.03
N ALA A 62 -17.30 -4.24 -4.51
CA ALA A 62 -17.50 -3.45 -3.28
C ALA A 62 -17.13 -4.19 -1.98
N LYS A 63 -16.92 -5.52 -2.00
CA LYS A 63 -16.63 -6.33 -0.80
C LYS A 63 -15.20 -6.84 -0.81
N LEU A 64 -14.46 -6.62 0.31
CA LEU A 64 -13.12 -7.16 0.54
C LEU A 64 -12.13 -6.89 -0.60
N TRP A 65 -12.10 -5.66 -1.08
CA TRP A 65 -11.39 -5.27 -2.30
C TRP A 65 -9.95 -4.75 -2.09
N CYS A 66 -9.31 -4.99 -0.95
CA CYS A 66 -7.92 -4.58 -0.74
C CYS A 66 -6.94 -5.29 -1.72
N ALA A 67 -7.15 -6.58 -1.99
CA ALA A 67 -6.35 -7.32 -2.97
C ALA A 67 -6.70 -6.93 -4.41
N ASP A 68 -7.97 -6.67 -4.70
CA ASP A 68 -8.40 -6.17 -6.02
C ASP A 68 -7.74 -4.81 -6.32
N PHE A 69 -7.66 -3.93 -5.31
CA PHE A 69 -6.98 -2.65 -5.43
C PHE A 69 -5.48 -2.81 -5.69
N MET A 70 -4.81 -3.68 -4.94
CA MET A 70 -3.38 -3.93 -5.17
C MET A 70 -3.12 -4.50 -6.56
N ASN A 71 -3.94 -5.46 -7.02
CA ASN A 71 -3.86 -5.98 -8.39
C ASN A 71 -4.12 -4.89 -9.44
N PHE A 72 -5.07 -4.01 -9.19
CA PHE A 72 -5.36 -2.86 -10.05
C PHE A 72 -4.15 -1.92 -10.15
N VAL A 73 -3.59 -1.50 -9.03
CA VAL A 73 -2.42 -0.61 -8.96
C VAL A 73 -1.21 -1.24 -9.64
N LEU A 74 -0.93 -2.52 -9.38
CA LEU A 74 0.19 -3.22 -10.01
C LEU A 74 0.06 -3.28 -11.53
N ARG A 75 -1.13 -3.58 -12.06
CA ARG A 75 -1.36 -3.60 -13.52
C ARG A 75 -1.16 -2.21 -14.13
N ARG A 76 -1.62 -1.16 -13.48
CA ARG A 76 -1.42 0.21 -13.95
C ARG A 76 0.04 0.66 -13.88
N ALA A 77 0.81 0.09 -12.97
CA ALA A 77 2.26 0.30 -12.87
C ALA A 77 3.09 -0.67 -13.75
N GLY A 78 2.45 -1.36 -14.70
CA GLY A 78 3.12 -2.27 -15.67
C GLY A 78 3.36 -3.70 -15.19
N GLY A 79 2.90 -4.06 -13.99
CA GLY A 79 2.99 -5.42 -13.47
C GLY A 79 1.75 -6.28 -13.77
N LYS A 80 1.81 -7.57 -13.44
CA LYS A 80 0.69 -8.51 -13.68
C LYS A 80 -0.24 -8.65 -12.47
N GLY A 81 0.25 -8.43 -11.25
CA GLY A 81 -0.45 -8.74 -10.01
C GLY A 81 -0.57 -10.25 -9.78
N THR A 82 -1.29 -10.64 -8.73
CA THR A 82 -1.51 -12.06 -8.37
C THR A 82 -2.72 -12.68 -9.04
N GLN A 83 -3.57 -11.87 -9.66
CA GLN A 83 -4.86 -12.26 -10.25
C GLN A 83 -5.83 -12.90 -9.22
N SER A 84 -5.54 -12.80 -7.95
CA SER A 84 -6.35 -13.35 -6.85
C SER A 84 -6.92 -12.23 -5.99
N ARG A 85 -8.13 -12.42 -5.49
CA ARG A 85 -8.80 -11.53 -4.54
C ARG A 85 -8.37 -11.74 -3.08
N ALA A 86 -7.54 -12.75 -2.83
CA ALA A 86 -7.02 -13.05 -1.51
C ALA A 86 -5.80 -12.19 -1.20
N ALA A 87 -5.81 -11.42 -0.09
CA ALA A 87 -4.66 -10.63 0.34
C ALA A 87 -3.39 -11.48 0.55
N ARG A 88 -3.54 -12.72 1.00
CA ARG A 88 -2.43 -13.65 1.21
C ARG A 88 -1.78 -14.17 -0.08
N SER A 89 -2.42 -14.02 -1.24
CA SER A 89 -1.79 -14.36 -2.52
C SER A 89 -0.53 -13.56 -2.81
N PHE A 90 -0.33 -12.43 -2.13
CA PHE A 90 0.86 -11.61 -2.25
C PHE A 90 2.07 -12.13 -1.46
N LEU A 91 1.90 -13.13 -0.59
CA LEU A 91 3.01 -13.69 0.20
C LEU A 91 4.13 -14.28 -0.68
N ASP A 92 3.76 -14.80 -1.85
CA ASP A 92 4.70 -15.43 -2.79
C ASP A 92 4.77 -14.65 -4.12
N TYR A 93 4.32 -13.39 -4.13
CA TYR A 93 4.26 -12.58 -5.35
C TYR A 93 5.63 -12.07 -5.83
N GLY A 94 6.61 -11.98 -4.96
CA GLY A 94 7.94 -11.44 -5.30
C GLY A 94 8.99 -11.72 -4.23
N LYS A 95 10.03 -10.90 -4.20
CA LYS A 95 11.12 -11.05 -3.23
C LYS A 95 10.68 -10.65 -1.83
N LYS A 96 10.78 -11.57 -0.87
CA LYS A 96 10.56 -11.27 0.55
C LYS A 96 11.64 -10.34 1.09
N LEU A 97 11.25 -9.42 1.96
CA LEU A 97 12.11 -8.43 2.59
C LEU A 97 12.08 -8.62 4.11
N ASP A 98 13.18 -8.28 4.77
CA ASP A 98 13.31 -8.34 6.23
C ASP A 98 12.60 -7.18 6.94
N GLY A 99 12.20 -6.15 6.21
CA GLY A 99 11.54 -4.98 6.76
C GLY A 99 10.80 -4.14 5.72
N PRO A 100 10.13 -3.07 6.16
CA PRO A 100 9.38 -2.18 5.28
C PRO A 100 10.33 -1.40 4.36
N ARG A 101 10.01 -1.37 3.06
CA ARG A 101 10.62 -0.48 2.06
C ARG A 101 9.53 0.25 1.29
N VAL A 102 9.80 1.48 0.90
CA VAL A 102 8.90 2.26 0.06
C VAL A 102 8.61 1.51 -1.25
N GLY A 103 7.33 1.37 -1.57
CA GLY A 103 6.86 0.62 -2.74
C GLY A 103 6.75 -0.90 -2.54
N ALA A 104 7.24 -1.46 -1.44
CA ALA A 104 7.00 -2.85 -1.10
C ALA A 104 5.51 -3.08 -0.76
N ILE A 105 5.04 -4.28 -0.98
CA ILE A 105 3.71 -4.74 -0.58
C ILE A 105 3.79 -5.26 0.84
N ALA A 106 2.98 -4.72 1.74
CA ALA A 106 2.82 -5.21 3.10
C ALA A 106 1.56 -6.07 3.19
N ILE A 107 1.70 -7.28 3.69
CA ILE A 107 0.62 -8.24 3.91
C ILE A 107 0.39 -8.36 5.42
N PHE A 108 -0.85 -8.20 5.85
CA PHE A 108 -1.22 -8.16 7.26
C PHE A 108 -2.10 -9.33 7.65
N TYR A 109 -1.88 -9.78 8.87
CA TYR A 109 -2.78 -10.71 9.54
C TYR A 109 -4.11 -10.02 9.87
N ARG A 110 -5.21 -10.70 9.56
CA ARG A 110 -6.53 -10.45 10.15
C ARG A 110 -7.07 -11.75 10.72
N LYS A 111 -7.92 -11.67 11.73
CA LYS A 111 -8.51 -12.86 12.36
C LYS A 111 -9.23 -13.72 11.32
N GLY A 112 -8.92 -15.03 11.28
CA GLY A 112 -9.44 -16.02 10.33
C GLY A 112 -8.35 -16.56 9.39
N LEU A 113 -8.47 -17.85 9.04
CA LEU A 113 -7.44 -18.60 8.26
C LEU A 113 -7.16 -17.99 6.89
N ASN A 114 -8.19 -17.49 6.20
CA ASN A 114 -8.05 -16.90 4.86
C ASN A 114 -8.19 -15.37 4.87
N SER A 115 -8.22 -14.77 6.05
CA SER A 115 -8.38 -13.34 6.23
C SER A 115 -7.03 -12.65 6.23
N GLY A 116 -6.96 -11.50 5.58
CA GLY A 116 -5.77 -10.68 5.52
C GLY A 116 -6.09 -9.27 5.03
N HIS A 117 -5.07 -8.42 5.05
CA HIS A 117 -5.13 -7.13 4.41
C HIS A 117 -3.84 -6.91 3.64
N VAL A 118 -3.87 -6.07 2.62
CA VAL A 118 -2.72 -5.81 1.78
C VAL A 118 -2.72 -4.35 1.32
N GLY A 119 -1.53 -3.79 1.22
CA GLY A 119 -1.32 -2.44 0.68
C GLY A 119 0.13 -2.16 0.37
N VAL A 120 0.41 -1.01 -0.21
CA VAL A 120 1.77 -0.59 -0.57
C VAL A 120 2.36 0.31 0.51
N VAL A 121 3.60 0.04 0.89
CA VAL A 121 4.36 0.80 1.90
C VAL A 121 4.75 2.16 1.35
N ARG A 122 4.40 3.22 2.08
CA ARG A 122 4.85 4.59 1.82
C ARG A 122 6.08 4.97 2.66
N GLY A 123 6.24 4.37 3.82
CA GLY A 123 7.30 4.66 4.78
C GLY A 123 7.01 4.00 6.12
N THR A 124 7.65 4.51 7.16
CA THR A 124 7.45 4.08 8.54
C THR A 124 7.25 5.28 9.45
N ASP A 125 6.56 5.07 10.57
CA ASP A 125 6.55 6.02 11.68
C ASP A 125 7.84 5.92 12.52
N GLY A 126 7.97 6.80 13.55
CA GLY A 126 9.13 6.81 14.45
C GLY A 126 9.30 5.54 15.30
N GLN A 127 8.30 4.64 15.33
CA GLN A 127 8.34 3.36 16.04
C GLN A 127 8.60 2.18 15.09
N GLY A 128 8.82 2.45 13.81
CA GLY A 128 9.04 1.45 12.77
C GLY A 128 7.76 0.74 12.30
N ASN A 129 6.58 1.27 12.61
CA ASN A 129 5.34 0.75 12.07
C ASN A 129 5.17 1.19 10.60
N PRO A 130 4.74 0.33 9.68
CA PRO A 130 4.57 0.70 8.29
C PRO A 130 3.39 1.66 8.10
N ILE A 131 3.63 2.72 7.35
CA ILE A 131 2.61 3.62 6.80
C ILE A 131 2.26 3.08 5.42
N VAL A 132 1.00 2.72 5.21
CA VAL A 132 0.57 1.94 4.04
C VAL A 132 -0.62 2.59 3.35
N VAL A 133 -0.60 2.62 2.03
CA VAL A 133 -1.75 2.97 1.19
C VAL A 133 -2.45 1.68 0.78
N SER A 134 -3.74 1.56 1.06
CA SER A 134 -4.51 0.35 0.80
C SER A 134 -5.97 0.64 0.43
N GLY A 135 -6.55 -0.25 -0.36
CA GLY A 135 -7.99 -0.24 -0.63
C GLY A 135 -8.80 -0.87 0.52
N ASN A 136 -10.08 -0.55 0.56
CA ASN A 136 -11.03 -1.08 1.54
C ASN A 136 -10.66 -0.78 3.01
N HIS A 137 -10.07 0.37 3.25
CA HIS A 137 -9.91 0.93 4.57
C HIS A 137 -11.01 1.97 4.79
N GLY A 138 -11.98 1.67 5.66
CA GLY A 138 -13.18 2.52 5.77
C GLY A 138 -13.95 2.66 4.44
N HIS A 139 -13.98 1.61 3.60
CA HIS A 139 -14.62 1.57 2.27
C HIS A 139 -13.99 2.49 1.21
N THR A 140 -12.83 3.07 1.47
CA THR A 140 -12.09 3.91 0.52
C THR A 140 -10.63 3.45 0.40
N VAL A 141 -9.91 4.06 -0.53
CA VAL A 141 -8.44 3.99 -0.55
C VAL A 141 -7.91 4.99 0.48
N MET A 142 -7.21 4.49 1.48
CA MET A 142 -6.65 5.33 2.53
C MET A 142 -5.18 5.01 2.80
N GLN A 143 -4.49 6.01 3.37
CA GLN A 143 -3.20 5.84 3.99
C GLN A 143 -3.40 5.70 5.50
N ALA A 144 -2.81 4.67 6.09
CA ALA A 144 -2.84 4.45 7.53
C ALA A 144 -1.55 3.81 8.03
N THR A 145 -1.25 4.03 9.31
CA THR A 145 -0.19 3.32 10.01
C THR A 145 -0.74 2.02 10.58
N TYR A 146 -0.03 0.92 10.37
CA TYR A 146 -0.40 -0.40 10.85
C TYR A 146 0.62 -0.91 11.86
N PRO A 147 0.20 -1.59 12.96
CA PRO A 147 1.15 -2.20 13.89
C PRO A 147 2.06 -3.21 13.17
N LYS A 148 3.39 -3.06 13.31
CA LYS A 148 4.36 -4.00 12.73
C LYS A 148 4.14 -5.45 13.20
N SER A 149 3.59 -5.66 14.40
CA SER A 149 3.23 -6.97 14.92
C SER A 149 2.11 -7.68 14.15
N LYS A 150 1.38 -6.97 13.29
CA LYS A 150 0.35 -7.53 12.41
C LYS A 150 0.86 -7.86 11.01
N VAL A 151 2.11 -7.50 10.69
CA VAL A 151 2.68 -7.78 9.38
C VAL A 151 3.08 -9.26 9.29
N LEU A 152 2.59 -9.93 8.24
CA LEU A 152 2.99 -11.29 7.90
C LEU A 152 4.25 -11.30 7.05
N ALA A 153 4.33 -10.40 6.09
CA ALA A 153 5.49 -10.26 5.21
C ALA A 153 5.51 -8.88 4.53
N TYR A 154 6.70 -8.48 4.14
CA TYR A 154 6.94 -7.45 3.13
C TYR A 154 7.47 -8.12 1.87
N VAL A 155 6.94 -7.76 0.72
CA VAL A 155 7.30 -8.37 -0.57
C VAL A 155 7.58 -7.28 -1.59
N MET A 156 8.74 -7.33 -2.23
CA MET A 156 9.05 -6.46 -3.35
C MET A 156 8.55 -7.11 -4.65
N PRO A 157 7.72 -6.42 -5.45
CA PRO A 157 7.26 -6.95 -6.73
C PRO A 157 8.41 -7.34 -7.67
N PRO A 158 8.25 -8.37 -8.53
CA PRO A 158 9.34 -8.93 -9.35
C PRO A 158 10.03 -7.91 -10.26
N ASN A 159 9.30 -6.99 -10.84
CA ASN A 159 9.82 -5.99 -11.78
C ASN A 159 10.80 -5.01 -11.13
N TYR A 160 10.76 -4.84 -9.81
CA TYR A 160 11.65 -3.94 -9.08
C TYR A 160 13.00 -4.53 -8.77
N VAL A 161 13.08 -5.84 -8.63
CA VAL A 161 14.36 -6.53 -8.43
C VAL A 161 15.24 -6.35 -9.66
N LEU A 162 14.66 -6.44 -10.86
CA LEU A 162 15.38 -6.22 -12.12
C LEU A 162 15.86 -4.79 -12.27
N GLU A 163 15.09 -3.81 -11.85
CA GLU A 163 15.44 -2.39 -11.92
C GLU A 163 16.52 -2.01 -10.89
N GLU A 164 16.43 -2.51 -9.65
CA GLU A 164 17.49 -2.33 -8.65
C GLU A 164 18.82 -2.96 -9.14
N MET A 165 18.77 -4.15 -9.74
CA MET A 165 19.94 -4.79 -10.33
C MET A 165 20.50 -4.00 -11.50
N ALA A 166 19.66 -3.49 -12.39
CA ALA A 166 20.08 -2.66 -13.51
C ALA A 166 20.66 -1.32 -13.05
N ALA A 167 20.08 -0.68 -12.04
CA ALA A 167 20.59 0.53 -11.44
C ALA A 167 21.94 0.31 -10.75
N ALA A 168 22.10 -0.79 -10.01
CA ALA A 168 23.36 -1.17 -9.36
C ALA A 168 24.45 -1.46 -10.41
N ALA A 169 24.11 -2.15 -11.49
CA ALA A 169 25.05 -2.44 -12.60
C ALA A 169 25.51 -1.16 -13.30
N ARG A 170 24.60 -0.22 -13.55
CA ARG A 170 24.94 1.10 -14.13
C ARG A 170 25.85 1.90 -13.20
N ALA A 171 25.55 1.92 -11.89
CA ALA A 171 26.38 2.62 -10.90
C ALA A 171 27.78 2.02 -10.78
N ALA A 172 27.92 0.69 -10.90
CA ALA A 172 29.22 0.01 -10.91
C ALA A 172 30.04 0.34 -12.17
N ALA A 173 29.38 0.41 -13.34
CA ALA A 173 30.02 0.75 -14.61
C ALA A 173 30.56 2.20 -14.67
N LEU A 174 29.98 3.12 -13.89
CA LEU A 174 30.41 4.53 -13.83
C LEU A 174 31.61 4.75 -12.88
N LYS A 175 32.01 3.74 -12.11
CA LYS A 175 33.15 3.81 -11.16
C LYS A 175 34.47 3.23 -11.73
N ASN A 176 34.44 2.67 -12.91
CA ASN A 176 35.58 2.18 -13.68
C ASN A 176 35.87 3.11 -14.85
#